data_be38a674d34911482da22b48c7b2f621
#
_entry.id   be38a674d34911482da22b48c7b2f621
#
_cell.length_a   1.000
_cell.length_b   1.000
_cell.length_c   1.000
_cell.angle_alpha   90.00
_cell.angle_beta   90.00
_cell.angle_gamma   90.00
#
_symmetry.space_group_name_H-M   'P 1'
#
loop_
_entity.id
_entity.type
_entity.pdbx_description
1 polymer ?
#
loop_
_entity_poly.entity_id
_entity_poly.type
_entity_poly.pdbx_seq_one_letter_code
_entity_poly.pdbx_strand_id
1 'polypeptide(L)'
;MLGTWVLMLMVPSLSVAAERYALIVTGANGEASYAAQYEQWRQTAVTTLVDRLKFDPARVQTLFDGGDAEHTSNAAGVRRAVDAVRARMTADDLLLVLLIGHGSFDGTEAKFNLVGPDLSAAEWAALLKPLRGKVVLVNTTAASFPFLEHVSGPRRIVITATDSIAQRFDTVFPEYFIKALADPSADIDKNGRVSIWEAFLSASMGVRRYYTQRGQLATERSLLDDNGDGQGREAGGEGTDGSAASRTYLAPDVPGAPDTDDELLALLQKRAALQIDADDLKDRRQLMTPDEYAKEFERLMIELAKVSREIRKKQKT
;
A
#
# COMPACT_ATOMS: atom_id res chain seq x y z
N MET A 1 19.70 -57.13 31.54
CA MET A 1 18.98 -56.30 30.59
C MET A 1 19.40 -54.84 30.82
N LEU A 2 20.36 -54.33 30.04
CA LEU A 2 20.75 -52.91 30.11
C LEU A 2 19.87 -52.11 29.15
N GLY A 3 19.02 -51.24 29.70
CA GLY A 3 18.21 -50.32 28.90
C GLY A 3 19.04 -49.11 28.51
N THR A 4 19.32 -48.95 27.23
CA THR A 4 19.99 -47.78 26.64
C THR A 4 18.96 -46.63 26.55
N TRP A 5 19.13 -45.59 27.39
CA TRP A 5 18.36 -44.35 27.24
C TRP A 5 18.99 -43.50 26.15
N VAL A 6 18.26 -43.32 25.04
CA VAL A 6 18.63 -42.35 24.01
C VAL A 6 18.14 -40.97 24.43
N LEU A 7 19.07 -40.11 24.81
CA LEU A 7 18.80 -38.71 25.13
C LEU A 7 18.61 -37.94 23.81
N MET A 8 17.39 -37.66 23.45
CA MET A 8 17.02 -36.87 22.27
C MET A 8 17.29 -35.39 22.57
N LEU A 9 18.44 -34.88 22.13
CA LEU A 9 18.78 -33.45 22.19
C LEU A 9 17.80 -32.67 21.32
N MET A 10 16.82 -31.98 21.92
CA MET A 10 16.05 -30.95 21.28
C MET A 10 16.98 -29.75 21.00
N VAL A 11 17.42 -29.60 19.74
CA VAL A 11 18.05 -28.37 19.27
C VAL A 11 16.94 -27.31 19.15
N PRO A 12 17.02 -26.20 19.91
CA PRO A 12 16.05 -25.12 19.72
C PRO A 12 16.20 -24.59 18.30
N SER A 13 15.13 -24.67 17.51
CA SER A 13 15.05 -23.99 16.23
C SER A 13 15.12 -22.49 16.51
N LEU A 14 16.24 -21.87 16.19
CA LEU A 14 16.33 -20.40 16.15
C LEU A 14 15.31 -19.93 15.11
N SER A 15 14.20 -19.37 15.56
CA SER A 15 13.28 -18.65 14.69
C SER A 15 14.06 -17.47 14.10
N VAL A 16 14.43 -17.57 12.84
CA VAL A 16 14.98 -16.43 12.09
C VAL A 16 13.84 -15.44 11.95
N ALA A 17 14.03 -14.21 12.42
CA ALA A 17 13.04 -13.15 12.24
C ALA A 17 12.79 -12.95 10.74
N ALA A 18 11.52 -12.74 10.37
CA ALA A 18 11.13 -12.49 9.00
C ALA A 18 11.86 -11.25 8.44
N GLU A 19 12.46 -11.41 7.27
CA GLU A 19 13.23 -10.36 6.63
C GLU A 19 12.34 -9.48 5.76
N ARG A 20 12.70 -8.20 5.66
CA ARG A 20 11.95 -7.21 4.89
C ARG A 20 12.82 -6.64 3.79
N TYR A 21 12.34 -6.77 2.56
CA TYR A 21 12.96 -6.27 1.35
C TYR A 21 12.14 -5.10 0.79
N ALA A 22 12.79 -4.17 0.13
CA ALA A 22 12.13 -3.12 -0.62
C ALA A 22 12.78 -2.94 -1.99
N LEU A 23 11.96 -2.81 -3.02
CA LEU A 23 12.34 -2.43 -4.37
C LEU A 23 11.55 -1.16 -4.74
N ILE A 24 12.24 -0.03 -4.81
CA ILE A 24 11.68 1.24 -5.24
C ILE A 24 12.12 1.48 -6.67
N VAL A 25 11.16 1.58 -7.59
CA VAL A 25 11.44 1.84 -9.01
C VAL A 25 10.82 3.17 -9.38
N THR A 26 11.66 4.15 -9.72
CA THR A 26 11.18 5.35 -10.41
C THR A 26 11.32 5.13 -11.91
N GLY A 27 10.24 5.37 -12.64
CA GLY A 27 10.18 5.19 -14.08
C GLY A 27 11.01 6.23 -14.85
N ALA A 28 10.88 6.23 -16.17
CA ALA A 28 11.47 7.26 -17.02
C ALA A 28 10.94 8.64 -16.62
N ASN A 29 11.84 9.61 -16.47
CA ASN A 29 11.52 10.93 -15.95
C ASN A 29 10.66 11.77 -16.91
N GLY A 30 10.89 11.64 -18.23
CA GLY A 30 10.29 12.54 -19.22
C GLY A 30 10.84 13.97 -19.08
N GLU A 31 10.12 14.86 -18.43
CA GLU A 31 10.52 16.25 -18.24
C GLU A 31 11.32 16.46 -16.93
N ALA A 32 12.11 17.55 -16.88
CA ALA A 32 12.96 17.85 -15.72
C ALA A 32 12.18 18.09 -14.42
N SER A 33 10.95 18.58 -14.50
CA SER A 33 10.04 18.75 -13.35
C SER A 33 9.70 17.44 -12.68
N TYR A 34 9.43 16.41 -13.45
CA TYR A 34 9.17 15.05 -12.93
C TYR A 34 10.43 14.41 -12.37
N ALA A 35 11.59 14.62 -13.01
CA ALA A 35 12.85 14.11 -12.49
C ALA A 35 13.10 14.55 -11.03
N ALA A 36 12.92 15.84 -10.76
CA ALA A 36 13.11 16.39 -9.41
C ALA A 36 12.07 15.83 -8.42
N GLN A 37 10.81 15.69 -8.84
CA GLN A 37 9.74 15.17 -8.00
C GLN A 37 9.93 13.69 -7.68
N TYR A 38 10.26 12.86 -8.67
CA TYR A 38 10.50 11.42 -8.47
C TYR A 38 11.72 11.18 -7.60
N GLU A 39 12.77 11.95 -7.79
CA GLU A 39 13.95 11.91 -6.93
C GLU A 39 13.60 12.23 -5.48
N GLN A 40 12.81 13.29 -5.24
CA GLN A 40 12.36 13.64 -3.91
C GLN A 40 11.52 12.52 -3.26
N TRP A 41 10.57 11.94 -4.00
CA TRP A 41 9.75 10.85 -3.49
C TRP A 41 10.58 9.59 -3.23
N ARG A 42 11.51 9.25 -4.12
CA ARG A 42 12.43 8.12 -3.94
C ARG A 42 13.28 8.29 -2.68
N GLN A 43 13.90 9.43 -2.51
CA GLN A 43 14.72 9.71 -1.33
C GLN A 43 13.90 9.68 -0.05
N THR A 44 12.70 10.27 -0.05
CA THR A 44 11.78 10.23 1.09
C THR A 44 11.39 8.80 1.43
N ALA A 45 11.09 7.98 0.43
CA ALA A 45 10.75 6.57 0.64
C ALA A 45 11.92 5.79 1.24
N VAL A 46 13.14 5.95 0.71
CA VAL A 46 14.36 5.30 1.26
C VAL A 46 14.59 5.72 2.72
N THR A 47 14.57 7.02 2.99
CA THR A 47 14.74 7.56 4.36
C THR A 47 13.65 7.01 5.30
N THR A 48 12.40 6.98 4.85
CA THR A 48 11.29 6.42 5.63
C THR A 48 11.53 4.95 5.96
N LEU A 49 11.88 4.13 4.96
CA LEU A 49 12.11 2.69 5.15
C LEU A 49 13.30 2.41 6.07
N VAL A 50 14.44 3.09 5.85
CA VAL A 50 15.68 2.82 6.59
C VAL A 50 15.62 3.45 7.98
N ASP A 51 15.35 4.74 8.07
CA ASP A 51 15.51 5.49 9.33
C ASP A 51 14.31 5.32 10.26
N ARG A 52 13.09 5.26 9.73
CA ARG A 52 11.86 5.16 10.51
C ARG A 52 11.41 3.72 10.69
N LEU A 53 11.32 2.97 9.60
CA LEU A 53 10.80 1.61 9.60
C LEU A 53 11.89 0.54 9.80
N LYS A 54 13.15 0.95 9.96
CA LYS A 54 14.27 0.07 10.32
C LYS A 54 14.49 -1.09 9.33
N PHE A 55 14.33 -0.82 8.05
CA PHE A 55 14.82 -1.75 7.03
C PHE A 55 16.35 -1.81 7.05
N ASP A 56 16.90 -2.98 6.80
CA ASP A 56 18.32 -3.12 6.51
C ASP A 56 18.63 -2.41 5.18
N PRO A 57 19.53 -1.41 5.15
CA PRO A 57 19.88 -0.70 3.92
C PRO A 57 20.32 -1.63 2.79
N ALA A 58 20.95 -2.77 3.10
CA ALA A 58 21.38 -3.76 2.11
C ALA A 58 20.20 -4.51 1.44
N ARG A 59 18.99 -4.33 1.95
CA ARG A 59 17.75 -4.93 1.44
C ARG A 59 16.80 -3.90 0.82
N VAL A 60 17.22 -2.65 0.74
CA VAL A 60 16.48 -1.57 0.06
C VAL A 60 17.18 -1.30 -1.26
N GLN A 61 16.58 -1.73 -2.36
CA GLN A 61 17.09 -1.51 -3.71
C GLN A 61 16.29 -0.37 -4.37
N THR A 62 17.01 0.48 -5.10
CA THR A 62 16.39 1.58 -5.87
C THR A 62 16.84 1.49 -7.32
N LEU A 63 15.87 1.62 -8.23
CA LEU A 63 16.12 1.77 -9.66
C LEU A 63 15.55 3.10 -10.12
N PHE A 64 16.29 3.87 -10.91
CA PHE A 64 15.89 5.21 -11.34
C PHE A 64 16.49 5.59 -12.68
N ASP A 65 15.87 6.55 -13.35
CA ASP A 65 16.39 7.14 -14.59
C ASP A 65 17.65 7.97 -14.28
N GLY A 66 18.73 7.73 -15.02
CA GLY A 66 20.05 8.30 -14.74
C GLY A 66 20.87 7.52 -13.72
N GLY A 67 20.40 6.36 -13.24
CA GLY A 67 21.19 5.42 -12.45
C GLY A 67 22.35 4.82 -13.26
N ASP A 68 23.35 4.32 -12.56
CA ASP A 68 24.42 3.52 -13.17
C ASP A 68 23.88 2.17 -13.71
N ALA A 69 24.76 1.30 -14.20
CA ALA A 69 24.39 0.02 -14.81
C ALA A 69 23.59 -0.91 -13.85
N GLU A 70 23.78 -0.77 -12.54
CA GLU A 70 23.07 -1.57 -11.52
C GLU A 70 21.76 -0.93 -11.10
N HIS A 71 21.65 0.41 -11.12
CA HIS A 71 20.51 1.18 -10.59
C HIS A 71 19.61 1.75 -11.68
N THR A 72 19.90 1.54 -12.97
CA THR A 72 19.04 2.03 -14.05
C THR A 72 17.67 1.34 -14.04
N SER A 73 16.59 2.13 -14.06
CA SER A 73 15.20 1.66 -14.11
C SER A 73 14.79 1.23 -15.52
N ASN A 74 15.42 0.18 -16.03
CA ASN A 74 15.03 -0.50 -17.26
C ASN A 74 14.52 -1.92 -16.98
N ALA A 75 13.90 -2.55 -17.97
CA ALA A 75 13.34 -3.90 -17.82
C ALA A 75 14.37 -4.93 -17.33
N ALA A 76 15.62 -4.84 -17.78
CA ALA A 76 16.68 -5.74 -17.34
C ALA A 76 17.08 -5.49 -15.88
N GLY A 77 17.15 -4.23 -15.45
CA GLY A 77 17.40 -3.83 -14.06
C GLY A 77 16.33 -4.36 -13.12
N VAL A 78 15.05 -4.18 -13.48
CA VAL A 78 13.92 -4.70 -12.71
C VAL A 78 14.00 -6.23 -12.58
N ARG A 79 14.26 -6.96 -13.67
CA ARG A 79 14.38 -8.41 -13.63
C ARG A 79 15.53 -8.85 -12.71
N ARG A 80 16.73 -8.24 -12.81
CA ARG A 80 17.85 -8.53 -11.92
C ARG A 80 17.52 -8.27 -10.46
N ALA A 81 16.86 -7.15 -10.14
CA ALA A 81 16.48 -6.79 -8.77
C ALA A 81 15.50 -7.80 -8.17
N VAL A 82 14.47 -8.19 -8.93
CA VAL A 82 13.50 -9.20 -8.49
C VAL A 82 14.16 -10.57 -8.33
N ASP A 83 15.04 -10.96 -9.24
CA ASP A 83 15.78 -12.24 -9.16
C ASP A 83 16.71 -12.28 -7.93
N ALA A 84 17.36 -11.17 -7.60
CA ALA A 84 18.19 -11.05 -6.40
C ALA A 84 17.38 -11.21 -5.10
N VAL A 85 16.17 -10.62 -5.04
CA VAL A 85 15.23 -10.83 -3.93
C VAL A 85 14.77 -12.29 -3.90
N ARG A 86 14.36 -12.85 -5.05
CA ARG A 86 13.89 -14.24 -5.15
C ARG A 86 14.90 -15.26 -4.65
N ALA A 87 16.19 -15.02 -4.89
CA ALA A 87 17.27 -15.91 -4.46
C ALA A 87 17.42 -15.98 -2.93
N ARG A 88 16.96 -14.96 -2.20
CA ARG A 88 17.12 -14.82 -0.75
C ARG A 88 15.81 -15.00 0.02
N MET A 89 14.69 -14.58 -0.58
CA MET A 89 13.39 -14.48 0.05
C MET A 89 12.82 -15.84 0.45
N THR A 90 12.48 -15.98 1.71
CA THR A 90 11.79 -17.14 2.27
C THR A 90 10.27 -16.94 2.27
N ALA A 91 9.51 -17.93 2.78
CA ALA A 91 8.06 -17.84 2.86
C ALA A 91 7.58 -16.85 3.94
N ASP A 92 8.37 -16.56 4.94
CA ASP A 92 8.00 -15.68 6.06
C ASP A 92 8.36 -14.21 5.79
N ASP A 93 9.16 -13.96 4.75
CA ASP A 93 9.65 -12.62 4.43
C ASP A 93 8.61 -11.76 3.71
N LEU A 94 8.87 -10.46 3.69
CA LEU A 94 8.06 -9.46 3.03
C LEU A 94 8.88 -8.66 2.01
N LEU A 95 8.32 -8.44 0.82
CA LEU A 95 8.84 -7.51 -0.18
C LEU A 95 7.82 -6.38 -0.39
N LEU A 96 8.28 -5.14 -0.22
CA LEU A 96 7.61 -3.94 -0.74
C LEU A 96 8.15 -3.64 -2.14
N VAL A 97 7.25 -3.53 -3.12
CA VAL A 97 7.54 -2.98 -4.45
C VAL A 97 6.79 -1.66 -4.59
N LEU A 98 7.52 -0.57 -4.73
CA LEU A 98 6.95 0.77 -4.88
C LEU A 98 7.31 1.31 -6.27
N LEU A 99 6.30 1.51 -7.11
CA LEU A 99 6.42 2.04 -8.47
C LEU A 99 6.03 3.52 -8.47
N ILE A 100 6.97 4.40 -8.80
CA ILE A 100 6.81 5.85 -8.85
C ILE A 100 7.11 6.31 -10.27
N GLY A 101 6.22 7.05 -10.92
CA GLY A 101 6.47 7.52 -12.27
C GLY A 101 5.22 7.63 -13.11
N HIS A 102 5.39 7.46 -14.40
CA HIS A 102 4.29 7.42 -15.35
C HIS A 102 3.83 5.98 -15.62
N GLY A 103 2.53 5.83 -15.80
CA GLY A 103 1.91 4.63 -16.34
C GLY A 103 1.15 4.98 -17.60
N SER A 104 1.08 4.04 -18.51
CA SER A 104 0.37 4.19 -19.78
C SER A 104 -0.54 3.01 -20.07
N PHE A 105 -1.56 3.24 -20.88
CA PHE A 105 -2.41 2.19 -21.45
C PHE A 105 -2.46 2.38 -22.97
N ASP A 106 -2.00 1.38 -23.71
CA ASP A 106 -1.88 1.46 -25.18
C ASP A 106 -3.14 1.01 -25.94
N GLY A 107 -4.23 0.72 -25.22
CA GLY A 107 -5.48 0.17 -25.74
C GLY A 107 -5.64 -1.32 -25.50
N THR A 108 -4.56 -1.99 -25.10
CA THR A 108 -4.54 -3.44 -24.82
C THR A 108 -3.96 -3.72 -23.45
N GLU A 109 -2.82 -3.12 -23.10
CA GLU A 109 -2.09 -3.38 -21.87
C GLU A 109 -1.77 -2.10 -21.12
N ALA A 110 -1.84 -2.18 -19.79
CA ALA A 110 -1.26 -1.15 -18.91
C ALA A 110 0.22 -1.44 -18.69
N LYS A 111 1.03 -0.38 -18.72
CA LYS A 111 2.48 -0.46 -18.59
C LYS A 111 2.98 0.52 -17.55
N PHE A 112 4.04 0.12 -16.85
CA PHE A 112 4.88 1.01 -16.06
C PHE A 112 6.02 1.49 -16.95
N ASN A 113 6.14 2.80 -17.13
CA ASN A 113 7.07 3.40 -18.09
C ASN A 113 8.50 3.41 -17.53
N LEU A 114 9.39 2.72 -18.22
CA LEU A 114 10.80 2.55 -17.85
C LEU A 114 11.74 3.26 -18.83
N VAL A 115 13.01 3.31 -18.48
CA VAL A 115 14.05 3.71 -19.44
C VAL A 115 14.21 2.61 -20.48
N GLY A 116 13.84 2.88 -21.71
CA GLY A 116 13.76 1.91 -22.80
C GLY A 116 12.41 1.18 -22.84
N PRO A 117 12.37 -0.12 -23.12
CA PRO A 117 11.12 -0.87 -23.16
C PRO A 117 10.43 -0.92 -21.79
N ASP A 118 9.14 -0.61 -21.77
CA ASP A 118 8.29 -0.67 -20.60
C ASP A 118 8.00 -2.12 -20.16
N LEU A 119 7.51 -2.28 -18.94
CA LEU A 119 6.97 -3.56 -18.46
C LEU A 119 5.46 -3.45 -18.28
N SER A 120 4.74 -4.39 -18.91
CA SER A 120 3.29 -4.49 -18.75
C SER A 120 2.90 -5.06 -17.39
N ALA A 121 1.63 -4.86 -17.00
CA ALA A 121 1.06 -5.45 -15.80
C ALA A 121 1.22 -6.98 -15.75
N ALA A 122 1.04 -7.65 -16.91
CA ALA A 122 1.24 -9.09 -17.05
C ALA A 122 2.70 -9.51 -16.84
N GLU A 123 3.67 -8.73 -17.34
CA GLU A 123 5.09 -8.99 -17.11
C GLU A 123 5.49 -8.80 -15.64
N TRP A 124 4.98 -7.74 -14.98
CA TRP A 124 5.16 -7.57 -13.54
C TRP A 124 4.58 -8.75 -12.75
N ALA A 125 3.37 -9.20 -13.10
CA ALA A 125 2.76 -10.37 -12.49
C ALA A 125 3.64 -11.63 -12.65
N ALA A 126 4.17 -11.87 -13.86
CA ALA A 126 5.05 -12.99 -14.13
C ALA A 126 6.36 -12.94 -13.31
N LEU A 127 6.92 -11.74 -13.13
CA LEU A 127 8.13 -11.52 -12.30
C LEU A 127 7.88 -11.78 -10.81
N LEU A 128 6.73 -11.33 -10.28
CA LEU A 128 6.41 -11.40 -8.86
C LEU A 128 5.82 -12.77 -8.45
N LYS A 129 5.21 -13.51 -9.39
CA LYS A 129 4.57 -14.80 -9.13
C LYS A 129 5.46 -15.83 -8.44
N PRO A 130 6.76 -16.00 -8.80
CA PRO A 130 7.63 -16.99 -8.19
C PRO A 130 8.09 -16.66 -6.77
N LEU A 131 7.85 -15.44 -6.27
CA LEU A 131 8.27 -15.03 -4.94
C LEU A 131 7.47 -15.76 -3.87
N ARG A 132 8.18 -16.35 -2.89
CA ARG A 132 7.60 -17.22 -1.87
C ARG A 132 6.93 -16.46 -0.74
N GLY A 133 7.48 -15.31 -0.38
CA GLY A 133 7.01 -14.49 0.73
C GLY A 133 5.80 -13.61 0.38
N LYS A 134 5.43 -12.76 1.31
CA LYS A 134 4.39 -11.75 1.10
C LYS A 134 4.94 -10.63 0.21
N VAL A 135 4.16 -10.21 -0.78
CA VAL A 135 4.50 -9.06 -1.63
C VAL A 135 3.44 -7.99 -1.48
N VAL A 136 3.88 -6.78 -1.19
CA VAL A 136 3.07 -5.55 -1.23
C VAL A 136 3.51 -4.78 -2.47
N LEU A 137 2.69 -4.77 -3.52
CA LEU A 137 2.91 -3.94 -4.70
C LEU A 137 2.08 -2.66 -4.55
N VAL A 138 2.75 -1.52 -4.65
CA VAL A 138 2.11 -0.20 -4.69
C VAL A 138 2.46 0.46 -6.01
N ASN A 139 1.53 0.44 -6.95
CA ASN A 139 1.66 1.14 -8.22
C ASN A 139 0.99 2.50 -8.10
N THR A 140 1.82 3.54 -8.00
CA THR A 140 1.35 4.90 -7.77
C THR A 140 1.11 5.69 -9.05
N THR A 141 1.15 5.04 -10.22
CA THR A 141 1.10 5.73 -11.51
C THR A 141 -0.32 5.90 -12.05
N ALA A 142 -0.47 6.74 -13.07
CA ALA A 142 -1.68 6.77 -13.90
C ALA A 142 -1.93 5.40 -14.56
N ALA A 143 -3.16 5.12 -14.95
CA ALA A 143 -3.57 3.85 -15.58
C ALA A 143 -3.11 2.59 -14.82
N SER A 144 -2.91 2.67 -13.51
CA SER A 144 -2.39 1.56 -12.68
C SER A 144 -3.42 0.45 -12.41
N PHE A 145 -4.70 0.71 -12.59
CA PHE A 145 -5.79 -0.22 -12.29
C PHE A 145 -5.57 -1.67 -12.80
N PRO A 146 -5.13 -1.93 -14.05
CA PRO A 146 -4.96 -3.30 -14.53
C PRO A 146 -3.87 -4.10 -13.81
N PHE A 147 -2.94 -3.43 -13.10
CA PHE A 147 -1.97 -4.14 -12.25
C PHE A 147 -2.65 -4.91 -11.13
N LEU A 148 -3.77 -4.40 -10.64
CA LEU A 148 -4.57 -5.07 -9.63
C LEU A 148 -5.06 -6.43 -10.14
N GLU A 149 -5.71 -6.47 -11.30
CA GLU A 149 -6.21 -7.72 -11.89
C GLU A 149 -5.12 -8.74 -12.20
N HIS A 150 -3.94 -8.27 -12.66
CA HIS A 150 -2.85 -9.15 -13.09
C HIS A 150 -1.99 -9.67 -11.93
N VAL A 151 -1.74 -8.84 -10.89
CA VAL A 151 -0.78 -9.16 -9.83
C VAL A 151 -1.46 -9.77 -8.60
N SER A 152 -2.78 -9.61 -8.47
CA SER A 152 -3.55 -10.17 -7.37
C SER A 152 -3.39 -11.69 -7.24
N GLY A 153 -3.47 -12.19 -6.03
CA GLY A 153 -3.33 -13.60 -5.74
C GLY A 153 -2.90 -13.88 -4.30
N PRO A 154 -2.68 -15.13 -3.94
CA PRO A 154 -2.31 -15.50 -2.58
C PRO A 154 -1.04 -14.80 -2.12
N ARG A 155 -1.08 -14.25 -0.89
CA ARG A 155 0.05 -13.53 -0.26
C ARG A 155 0.47 -12.27 -1.02
N ARG A 156 -0.45 -11.67 -1.76
CA ARG A 156 -0.27 -10.40 -2.47
C ARG A 156 -1.19 -9.35 -1.86
N ILE A 157 -0.64 -8.17 -1.67
CA ILE A 157 -1.39 -6.94 -1.39
C ILE A 157 -1.05 -6.02 -2.54
N VAL A 158 -2.05 -5.64 -3.31
CA VAL A 158 -1.88 -4.79 -4.48
C VAL A 158 -2.61 -3.48 -4.25
N ILE A 159 -1.89 -2.38 -4.37
CA ILE A 159 -2.45 -1.03 -4.28
C ILE A 159 -2.20 -0.32 -5.61
N THR A 160 -3.24 0.27 -6.15
CA THR A 160 -3.19 1.11 -7.35
C THR A 160 -3.66 2.52 -7.03
N ALA A 161 -3.07 3.53 -7.67
CA ALA A 161 -3.48 4.92 -7.48
C ALA A 161 -4.76 5.25 -8.24
N THR A 162 -5.13 4.43 -9.23
CA THR A 162 -6.29 4.67 -10.10
C THR A 162 -7.22 3.46 -10.12
N ASP A 163 -8.52 3.70 -10.30
CA ASP A 163 -9.58 2.69 -10.43
C ASP A 163 -10.00 2.44 -11.90
N SER A 164 -9.37 3.11 -12.85
CA SER A 164 -9.73 3.04 -14.26
C SER A 164 -8.55 3.33 -15.17
N ILE A 165 -8.51 2.66 -16.32
CA ILE A 165 -7.59 2.96 -17.43
C ILE A 165 -7.80 4.35 -18.05
N ALA A 166 -8.95 4.99 -17.80
CA ALA A 166 -9.25 6.34 -18.26
C ALA A 166 -8.53 7.43 -17.44
N GLN A 167 -8.05 7.11 -16.26
CA GLN A 167 -7.30 8.03 -15.39
C GLN A 167 -5.84 8.11 -15.87
N ARG A 168 -5.56 9.11 -16.69
CA ARG A 168 -4.28 9.30 -17.40
C ARG A 168 -3.49 10.51 -16.89
N PHE A 169 -4.00 11.20 -15.87
CA PHE A 169 -3.32 12.36 -15.28
C PHE A 169 -2.30 11.90 -14.23
N ASP A 170 -1.31 12.75 -14.01
CA ASP A 170 -0.33 12.53 -12.97
C ASP A 170 -1.01 12.41 -11.61
N THR A 171 -0.48 11.51 -10.80
CA THR A 171 -1.03 11.19 -9.49
C THR A 171 -0.26 11.93 -8.38
N VAL A 172 -0.95 12.29 -7.33
CA VAL A 172 -0.34 12.77 -6.09
C VAL A 172 -0.28 11.69 -5.00
N PHE A 173 -0.85 10.53 -5.27
CA PHE A 173 -0.89 9.39 -4.35
C PHE A 173 0.50 9.01 -3.78
N PRO A 174 1.61 9.03 -4.57
CA PRO A 174 2.94 8.68 -4.05
C PRO A 174 3.33 9.50 -2.83
N GLU A 175 3.11 10.82 -2.87
CA GLU A 175 3.45 11.73 -1.77
C GLU A 175 2.73 11.34 -0.48
N TYR A 176 1.43 11.11 -0.58
CA TYR A 176 0.60 10.80 0.59
C TYR A 176 0.87 9.40 1.13
N PHE A 177 1.09 8.41 0.25
CA PHE A 177 1.37 7.05 0.69
C PHE A 177 2.73 6.95 1.41
N ILE A 178 3.78 7.54 0.85
CA ILE A 178 5.11 7.54 1.47
C ILE A 178 5.08 8.24 2.83
N LYS A 179 4.39 9.38 2.94
CA LYS A 179 4.22 10.08 4.22
C LYS A 179 3.46 9.23 5.25
N ALA A 180 2.39 8.58 4.83
CA ALA A 180 1.54 7.80 5.72
C ALA A 180 2.27 6.62 6.37
N LEU A 181 3.25 6.02 5.68
CA LEU A 181 4.00 4.86 6.18
C LEU A 181 4.68 5.08 7.54
N ALA A 182 5.03 6.31 7.87
CA ALA A 182 5.71 6.65 9.12
C ALA A 182 5.05 7.81 9.87
N ASP A 183 3.81 8.14 9.54
CA ASP A 183 3.03 9.16 10.24
C ASP A 183 2.28 8.52 11.43
N PRO A 184 2.62 8.88 12.69
CA PRO A 184 1.92 8.34 13.86
C PRO A 184 0.41 8.64 13.86
N SER A 185 -0.04 9.67 13.11
CA SER A 185 -1.47 9.98 13.00
C SER A 185 -2.23 8.96 12.13
N ALA A 186 -1.51 8.21 11.28
CA ALA A 186 -2.09 7.13 10.49
C ALA A 186 -2.34 5.85 11.32
N ASP A 187 -1.68 5.67 12.47
CA ASP A 187 -1.94 4.58 13.42
C ASP A 187 -3.31 4.77 14.08
N ILE A 188 -4.35 4.21 13.48
CA ILE A 188 -5.76 4.43 13.85
C ILE A 188 -6.15 3.53 15.02
N ASP A 189 -5.63 2.32 15.09
CA ASP A 189 -5.90 1.36 16.15
C ASP A 189 -5.03 1.55 17.39
N LYS A 190 -4.02 2.43 17.29
CA LYS A 190 -3.10 2.80 18.38
C LYS A 190 -2.25 1.63 18.88
N ASN A 191 -1.89 0.72 17.99
CA ASN A 191 -1.00 -0.39 18.30
C ASN A 191 0.50 -0.02 18.23
N GLY A 192 0.83 1.22 17.87
CA GLY A 192 2.20 1.75 17.78
C GLY A 192 2.86 1.52 16.41
N ARG A 193 2.14 0.98 15.43
CA ARG A 193 2.62 0.72 14.08
C ARG A 193 1.57 1.14 13.06
N VAL A 194 2.01 1.55 11.88
CA VAL A 194 1.12 1.80 10.74
C VAL A 194 1.09 0.56 9.87
N SER A 195 -0.08 -0.05 9.74
CA SER A 195 -0.32 -1.16 8.80
C SER A 195 -0.41 -0.66 7.36
N ILE A 196 -0.31 -1.57 6.39
CA ILE A 196 -0.49 -1.23 4.96
C ILE A 196 -1.90 -0.68 4.71
N TRP A 197 -2.93 -1.21 5.39
CA TRP A 197 -4.30 -0.67 5.30
C TRP A 197 -4.39 0.76 5.80
N GLU A 198 -3.81 1.06 6.95
CA GLU A 198 -3.84 2.40 7.54
C GLU A 198 -3.06 3.41 6.69
N ALA A 199 -1.92 3.00 6.13
CA ALA A 199 -1.18 3.82 5.18
C ALA A 199 -2.01 4.11 3.91
N PHE A 200 -2.67 3.09 3.35
CA PHE A 200 -3.57 3.24 2.20
C PHE A 200 -4.75 4.17 2.51
N LEU A 201 -5.41 3.98 3.64
CA LEU A 201 -6.52 4.83 4.08
C LEU A 201 -6.09 6.28 4.26
N SER A 202 -4.97 6.51 4.97
CA SER A 202 -4.43 7.85 5.20
C SER A 202 -4.04 8.54 3.88
N ALA A 203 -3.41 7.80 2.96
CA ALA A 203 -3.05 8.30 1.64
C ALA A 203 -4.28 8.68 0.82
N SER A 204 -5.28 7.80 0.76
CA SER A 204 -6.53 8.04 0.02
C SER A 204 -7.28 9.28 0.52
N MET A 205 -7.34 9.45 1.85
CA MET A 205 -7.91 10.66 2.46
C MET A 205 -7.06 11.92 2.15
N GLY A 206 -5.75 11.78 2.10
CA GLY A 206 -4.82 12.86 1.74
C GLY A 206 -5.01 13.33 0.31
N VAL A 207 -5.08 12.40 -0.64
CA VAL A 207 -5.37 12.66 -2.06
C VAL A 207 -6.71 13.39 -2.22
N ARG A 208 -7.75 12.88 -1.57
CA ARG A 208 -9.07 13.50 -1.63
C ARG A 208 -9.03 14.94 -1.11
N ARG A 209 -8.38 15.18 0.03
CA ARG A 209 -8.23 16.53 0.59
C ARG A 209 -7.45 17.46 -0.34
N TYR A 210 -6.44 16.94 -1.04
CA TYR A 210 -5.67 17.69 -2.03
C TYR A 210 -6.56 18.26 -3.13
N TYR A 211 -7.46 17.45 -3.72
CA TYR A 211 -8.38 17.88 -4.76
C TYR A 211 -9.47 18.81 -4.22
N THR A 212 -10.09 18.48 -3.09
CA THR A 212 -11.13 19.31 -2.45
C THR A 212 -10.62 20.71 -2.12
N GLN A 213 -9.41 20.85 -1.55
CA GLN A 213 -8.83 22.14 -1.23
C GLN A 213 -8.56 23.02 -2.47
N ARG A 214 -8.45 22.42 -3.63
CA ARG A 214 -8.26 23.10 -4.92
C ARG A 214 -9.57 23.32 -5.69
N GLY A 215 -10.69 22.90 -5.15
CA GLY A 215 -11.98 22.94 -5.83
C GLY A 215 -12.00 22.08 -7.10
N GLN A 216 -11.22 21.01 -7.14
CA GLN A 216 -11.09 20.10 -8.26
C GLN A 216 -11.76 18.76 -7.96
N LEU A 217 -12.30 18.12 -9.02
CA LEU A 217 -12.71 16.73 -8.92
C LEU A 217 -11.47 15.84 -8.86
N ALA A 218 -11.49 14.84 -7.98
CA ALA A 218 -10.41 13.86 -7.92
C ALA A 218 -10.30 13.10 -9.24
N THR A 219 -9.10 13.12 -9.83
CA THR A 219 -8.76 12.40 -11.06
C THR A 219 -8.05 11.07 -10.77
N GLU A 220 -7.84 10.76 -9.51
CA GLU A 220 -7.28 9.50 -9.05
C GLU A 220 -8.12 8.95 -7.89
N ARG A 221 -8.39 7.65 -7.94
CA ARG A 221 -9.11 6.88 -6.93
C ARG A 221 -8.33 5.60 -6.68
N SER A 222 -7.74 5.52 -5.53
CA SER A 222 -6.89 4.39 -5.18
C SER A 222 -7.70 3.16 -4.76
N LEU A 223 -7.22 1.98 -5.16
CA LEU A 223 -7.80 0.69 -4.81
C LEU A 223 -6.78 -0.19 -4.09
N LEU A 224 -7.27 -1.08 -3.25
CA LEU A 224 -6.49 -2.12 -2.59
C LEU A 224 -7.19 -3.46 -2.76
N ASP A 225 -6.43 -4.49 -3.20
CA ASP A 225 -6.80 -5.90 -3.17
C ASP A 225 -5.80 -6.65 -2.28
N ASP A 226 -6.29 -7.40 -1.31
CA ASP A 226 -5.48 -8.25 -0.44
C ASP A 226 -6.09 -9.64 -0.20
N ASN A 227 -7.24 -9.92 -0.81
CA ASN A 227 -7.87 -11.21 -0.80
C ASN A 227 -7.53 -12.05 -2.05
N GLY A 228 -6.99 -11.40 -3.09
CA GLY A 228 -6.48 -12.02 -4.31
C GLY A 228 -7.55 -12.32 -5.36
N ASP A 229 -8.70 -11.65 -5.31
CA ASP A 229 -9.78 -11.83 -6.27
C ASP A 229 -9.69 -10.90 -7.51
N GLY A 230 -8.73 -9.97 -7.50
CA GLY A 230 -8.52 -9.01 -8.57
C GLY A 230 -9.52 -7.84 -8.58
N GLN A 231 -10.35 -7.72 -7.55
CA GLN A 231 -11.32 -6.65 -7.38
C GLN A 231 -10.92 -5.77 -6.21
N GLY A 232 -10.33 -4.64 -6.49
CA GLY A 232 -9.88 -3.76 -5.42
C GLY A 232 -11.02 -2.96 -4.78
N ARG A 233 -10.78 -2.60 -3.53
CA ARG A 233 -11.67 -1.77 -2.72
C ARG A 233 -11.08 -0.38 -2.52
N GLU A 234 -11.90 0.66 -2.65
CA GLU A 234 -11.56 2.00 -2.17
C GLU A 234 -11.49 2.02 -0.63
N ALA A 235 -10.76 2.97 -0.07
CA ALA A 235 -10.57 3.09 1.38
C ALA A 235 -11.87 3.23 2.18
N GLY A 236 -12.90 3.85 1.60
CA GLY A 236 -14.25 3.99 2.19
C GLY A 236 -15.29 3.07 1.57
N GLY A 237 -14.94 2.29 0.55
CA GLY A 237 -15.87 1.43 -0.17
C GLY A 237 -16.30 0.19 0.59
N GLU A 238 -17.37 -0.44 0.15
CA GLU A 238 -17.75 -1.79 0.59
C GLU A 238 -16.85 -2.82 -0.06
N GLY A 239 -16.62 -3.95 0.61
CA GLY A 239 -15.82 -5.07 0.08
C GLY A 239 -15.17 -5.89 1.18
N THR A 240 -14.52 -6.97 0.78
CA THR A 240 -13.88 -7.96 1.67
C THR A 240 -12.39 -7.71 1.88
N ASP A 241 -11.80 -6.75 1.15
CA ASP A 241 -10.40 -6.39 1.26
C ASP A 241 -10.07 -5.59 2.52
N GLY A 242 -8.80 -5.56 2.87
CA GLY A 242 -8.24 -4.83 3.99
C GLY A 242 -7.86 -5.71 5.17
N SER A 243 -8.25 -6.99 5.20
CA SER A 243 -7.95 -7.88 6.31
C SER A 243 -6.47 -8.26 6.38
N ALA A 244 -5.86 -8.67 5.27
CA ALA A 244 -4.44 -8.99 5.22
C ALA A 244 -3.56 -7.73 5.32
N ALA A 245 -3.97 -6.63 4.68
CA ALA A 245 -3.29 -5.36 4.72
C ALA A 245 -3.25 -4.76 6.14
N SER A 246 -4.31 -4.91 6.93
CA SER A 246 -4.37 -4.43 8.32
C SER A 246 -3.46 -5.19 9.28
N ARG A 247 -3.05 -6.41 8.92
CA ARG A 247 -2.11 -7.24 9.67
C ARG A 247 -0.72 -7.27 9.03
N THR A 248 -0.46 -6.40 8.07
CA THR A 248 0.83 -6.31 7.40
C THR A 248 1.49 -4.99 7.73
N TYR A 249 2.65 -5.06 8.37
CA TYR A 249 3.42 -3.91 8.83
C TYR A 249 4.78 -3.89 8.14
N LEU A 250 5.21 -2.69 7.74
CA LEU A 250 6.59 -2.46 7.29
C LEU A 250 7.53 -2.17 8.47
N ALA A 251 7.00 -1.68 9.59
CA ALA A 251 7.77 -1.51 10.83
C ALA A 251 8.12 -2.86 11.47
N PRO A 252 9.21 -2.95 12.24
CA PRO A 252 9.51 -4.14 13.03
C PRO A 252 8.43 -4.40 14.08
N ASP A 253 8.35 -5.65 14.55
CA ASP A 253 7.46 -5.98 15.64
C ASP A 253 7.85 -5.20 16.91
N VAL A 254 6.83 -4.68 17.58
CA VAL A 254 6.99 -3.99 18.86
C VAL A 254 6.69 -5.01 19.96
N PRO A 255 7.67 -5.39 20.79
CA PRO A 255 7.42 -6.33 21.87
C PRO A 255 6.31 -5.84 22.79
N GLY A 256 5.28 -6.67 22.99
CA GLY A 256 4.14 -6.35 23.86
C GLY A 256 3.10 -5.41 23.23
N ALA A 257 3.22 -5.05 21.95
CA ALA A 257 2.13 -4.40 21.24
C ALA A 257 0.91 -5.33 21.19
N PRO A 258 -0.30 -4.83 21.45
CA PRO A 258 -1.49 -5.65 21.37
C PRO A 258 -1.74 -6.08 19.92
N ASP A 259 -2.12 -7.34 19.73
CA ASP A 259 -2.66 -7.78 18.46
C ASP A 259 -3.96 -7.02 18.18
N THR A 260 -4.16 -6.56 16.95
CA THR A 260 -5.42 -5.92 16.59
C THR A 260 -6.54 -6.96 16.58
N ASP A 261 -7.52 -6.75 17.44
CA ASP A 261 -8.75 -7.54 17.50
C ASP A 261 -9.53 -7.35 16.18
N ASP A 262 -9.95 -8.45 15.56
CA ASP A 262 -10.70 -8.43 14.28
C ASP A 262 -11.98 -7.59 14.35
N GLU A 263 -12.66 -7.60 15.48
CA GLU A 263 -13.85 -6.79 15.68
C GLU A 263 -13.51 -5.30 15.81
N LEU A 264 -12.42 -4.97 16.52
CA LEU A 264 -11.90 -3.59 16.57
C LEU A 264 -11.50 -3.11 15.17
N LEU A 265 -10.82 -3.95 14.41
CA LEU A 265 -10.44 -3.64 13.04
C LEU A 265 -11.65 -3.34 12.15
N ALA A 266 -12.69 -4.18 12.20
CA ALA A 266 -13.92 -3.97 11.44
C ALA A 266 -14.63 -2.65 11.83
N LEU A 267 -14.64 -2.32 13.13
CA LEU A 267 -15.18 -1.05 13.62
C LEU A 267 -14.37 0.16 13.13
N LEU A 268 -13.05 0.06 13.08
CA LEU A 268 -12.17 1.12 12.59
C LEU A 268 -12.35 1.35 11.09
N GLN A 269 -12.45 0.28 10.29
CA GLN A 269 -12.75 0.35 8.86
C GLN A 269 -14.12 0.99 8.61
N LYS A 270 -15.15 0.57 9.37
CA LYS A 270 -16.51 1.15 9.27
C LYS A 270 -16.50 2.63 9.62
N ARG A 271 -15.78 3.05 10.67
CA ARG A 271 -15.64 4.47 11.02
C ARG A 271 -15.00 5.27 9.90
N ALA A 272 -13.95 4.74 9.28
CA ALA A 272 -13.27 5.39 8.18
C ALA A 272 -14.19 5.57 6.96
N ALA A 273 -14.95 4.54 6.58
CA ALA A 273 -15.93 4.61 5.52
C ALA A 273 -16.99 5.71 5.78
N LEU A 274 -17.58 5.71 6.98
CA LEU A 274 -18.57 6.73 7.37
C LEU A 274 -17.98 8.16 7.37
N GLN A 275 -16.70 8.31 7.69
CA GLN A 275 -16.02 9.61 7.62
C GLN A 275 -15.88 10.09 6.19
N ILE A 276 -15.51 9.20 5.27
CA ILE A 276 -15.42 9.48 3.84
C ILE A 276 -16.82 9.88 3.30
N ASP A 277 -17.86 9.11 3.64
CA ASP A 277 -19.23 9.41 3.23
C ASP A 277 -19.70 10.78 3.73
N ALA A 278 -19.33 11.14 4.97
CA ALA A 278 -19.69 12.45 5.54
C ALA A 278 -18.94 13.60 4.83
N ASP A 279 -17.71 13.38 4.40
CA ASP A 279 -16.96 14.38 3.64
C ASP A 279 -17.50 14.49 2.20
N ASP A 280 -17.86 13.36 1.55
CA ASP A 280 -18.56 13.35 0.25
C ASP A 280 -19.89 14.09 0.30
N LEU A 281 -20.64 13.90 1.36
CA LEU A 281 -21.91 14.60 1.53
C LEU A 281 -21.72 16.11 1.63
N LYS A 282 -20.66 16.57 2.34
CA LYS A 282 -20.33 18.00 2.42
C LYS A 282 -19.99 18.57 1.05
N ASP A 283 -19.22 17.85 0.25
CA ASP A 283 -18.81 18.28 -1.09
C ASP A 283 -20.02 18.37 -2.03
N ARG A 284 -21.02 17.49 -1.87
CA ARG A 284 -22.25 17.48 -2.66
C ARG A 284 -23.36 18.38 -2.11
N ARG A 285 -23.12 19.13 -1.02
CA ARG A 285 -24.14 19.96 -0.36
C ARG A 285 -24.87 20.91 -1.31
N GLN A 286 -24.17 21.50 -2.27
CA GLN A 286 -24.78 22.44 -3.24
C GLN A 286 -25.68 21.77 -4.27
N LEU A 287 -25.60 20.45 -4.40
CA LEU A 287 -26.39 19.63 -5.34
C LEU A 287 -27.66 19.04 -4.70
N MET A 288 -27.89 19.32 -3.42
CA MET A 288 -28.98 18.74 -2.62
C MET A 288 -29.87 19.84 -2.04
N THR A 289 -31.11 19.50 -1.74
CA THR A 289 -31.96 20.38 -0.95
C THR A 289 -31.45 20.45 0.52
N PRO A 290 -31.71 21.56 1.24
CA PRO A 290 -31.31 21.69 2.65
C PRO A 290 -31.83 20.55 3.54
N ASP A 291 -33.06 20.09 3.30
CA ASP A 291 -33.69 19.04 4.09
C ASP A 291 -33.08 17.66 3.82
N GLU A 292 -32.81 17.33 2.55
CA GLU A 292 -32.13 16.09 2.19
C GLU A 292 -30.70 16.03 2.77
N TYR A 293 -29.95 17.13 2.64
CA TYR A 293 -28.62 17.25 3.23
C TYR A 293 -28.67 17.06 4.75
N ALA A 294 -29.57 17.77 5.44
CA ALA A 294 -29.65 17.69 6.90
C ALA A 294 -29.99 16.27 7.38
N LYS A 295 -30.95 15.61 6.73
CA LYS A 295 -31.33 14.23 7.04
C LYS A 295 -30.18 13.23 6.86
N GLU A 296 -29.49 13.32 5.75
CA GLU A 296 -28.39 12.40 5.46
C GLU A 296 -27.17 12.67 6.36
N PHE A 297 -26.87 13.95 6.61
CA PHE A 297 -25.80 14.33 7.54
C PHE A 297 -26.09 13.86 8.97
N GLU A 298 -27.32 14.01 9.46
CA GLU A 298 -27.71 13.50 10.76
C GLU A 298 -27.56 11.98 10.84
N ARG A 299 -27.99 11.24 9.83
CA ARG A 299 -27.83 9.78 9.74
C ARG A 299 -26.37 9.37 9.88
N LEU A 300 -25.48 9.96 9.09
CA LEU A 300 -24.05 9.66 9.12
C LEU A 300 -23.41 10.02 10.46
N MET A 301 -23.76 11.16 11.05
CA MET A 301 -23.26 11.57 12.37
C MET A 301 -23.69 10.63 13.49
N ILE A 302 -24.92 10.13 13.45
CA ILE A 302 -25.43 9.14 14.41
C ILE A 302 -24.64 7.83 14.27
N GLU A 303 -24.43 7.34 13.06
CA GLU A 303 -23.67 6.11 12.82
C GLU A 303 -22.19 6.26 13.25
N LEU A 304 -21.56 7.37 12.93
CA LEU A 304 -20.20 7.70 13.38
C LEU A 304 -20.10 7.72 14.91
N ALA A 305 -21.09 8.30 15.60
CA ALA A 305 -21.13 8.34 17.05
C ALA A 305 -21.28 6.94 17.67
N LYS A 306 -22.14 6.07 17.09
CA LYS A 306 -22.32 4.68 17.51
C LYS A 306 -21.03 3.89 17.37
N VAL A 307 -20.43 3.89 16.18
CA VAL A 307 -19.18 3.16 15.91
C VAL A 307 -18.06 3.67 16.80
N SER A 308 -17.91 4.99 16.95
CA SER A 308 -16.88 5.57 17.82
C SER A 308 -17.05 5.20 19.29
N ARG A 309 -18.28 4.98 19.75
CA ARG A 309 -18.55 4.49 21.10
C ARG A 309 -18.13 3.04 21.27
N GLU A 310 -18.41 2.17 20.30
CA GLU A 310 -18.02 0.77 20.37
C GLU A 310 -16.48 0.63 20.32
N ILE A 311 -15.79 1.40 19.47
CA ILE A 311 -14.33 1.45 19.44
C ILE A 311 -13.75 1.82 20.82
N ARG A 312 -14.29 2.88 21.46
CA ARG A 312 -13.84 3.29 22.81
C ARG A 312 -14.09 2.25 23.89
N LYS A 313 -15.12 1.42 23.77
CA LYS A 313 -15.34 0.30 24.71
C LYS A 313 -14.26 -0.75 24.54
N LYS A 314 -13.98 -1.14 23.30
CA LYS A 314 -12.96 -2.13 22.96
C LYS A 314 -11.56 -1.69 23.38
N GLN A 315 -11.19 -0.44 23.24
CA GLN A 315 -9.88 0.10 23.63
C GLN A 315 -9.66 0.24 25.14
N LYS A 316 -10.71 0.05 25.94
CA LYS A 316 -10.65 0.12 27.42
C LYS A 316 -10.58 -1.26 28.07
N THR A 317 -10.81 -2.31 27.32
CA THR A 317 -10.75 -3.69 27.77
C THR A 317 -9.41 -4.29 27.48
#